data_4e6a99caebd34be10ab398faffd3afd2
#
_entry.id   4e6a99caebd34be10ab398faffd3afd2
#
_cell.length_a   1.000
_cell.length_b   1.000
_cell.length_c   1.000
_cell.angle_alpha   90.00
_cell.angle_beta   90.00
_cell.angle_gamma   90.00
#
_symmetry.space_group_name_H-M   'P 1'
#
loop_
_entity.id
_entity.type
_entity.pdbx_description
1 polymer ?
#
loop_
_entity_poly.entity_id
_entity_poly.type
_entity_poly.pdbx_seq_one_letter_code
_entity_poly.pdbx_strand_id
1 'polypeptide(L)'
;GDVIVPEAQERSVKTQLDGYDMPMIMTYSLESTIAEKFDAILQRFELTGRMKDFYDIYYLSQMFDFDGLQLKSAIEGTLRNRRTEYDKDSFKRVLALVEDEDMQVKWRYFLKTLRSSEIDFTEVMKVLKRFLEPVWEAIIAQKELSKKWSSVDGKWYKDV
;
A
#
# COMPACT_ATOMS: atom_id res chain seq x y z
N GLY A 1 2.80 11.69 -15.79
CA GLY A 1 2.61 12.20 -14.46
C GLY A 1 1.77 11.30 -13.58
N ASP A 2 1.89 11.48 -12.31
CA ASP A 2 1.17 10.67 -11.35
C ASP A 2 -0.26 11.17 -11.16
N VAL A 3 -1.14 10.25 -10.87
CA VAL A 3 -2.54 10.58 -10.59
C VAL A 3 -2.66 10.96 -9.12
N ILE A 4 -3.28 12.10 -8.85
CA ILE A 4 -3.58 12.54 -7.49
C ILE A 4 -5.07 12.42 -7.28
N VAL A 5 -5.50 11.38 -6.56
CA VAL A 5 -6.91 11.12 -6.27
C VAL A 5 -7.00 10.59 -4.84
N PRO A 6 -7.75 11.21 -3.96
CA PRO A 6 -8.43 12.50 -4.13
C PRO A 6 -7.43 13.65 -4.23
N GLU A 7 -7.95 14.86 -4.40
CA GLU A 7 -7.12 16.05 -4.42
C GLU A 7 -6.22 16.10 -3.18
N ALA A 8 -4.95 16.49 -3.36
CA ALA A 8 -4.00 16.58 -2.26
C ALA A 8 -4.55 17.51 -1.16
N GLN A 9 -4.47 17.05 0.06
CA GLN A 9 -5.00 17.81 1.19
C GLN A 9 -4.08 17.68 2.40
N GLU A 10 -4.13 18.69 3.24
CA GLU A 10 -3.38 18.68 4.49
C GLU A 10 -4.01 17.72 5.48
N ARG A 11 -3.19 16.85 6.07
CA ARG A 11 -3.60 15.94 7.12
C ARG A 11 -2.74 16.16 8.36
N SER A 12 -3.36 16.04 9.53
CA SER A 12 -2.62 16.13 10.78
C SER A 12 -1.76 14.88 10.96
N VAL A 13 -0.45 15.09 11.07
CA VAL A 13 0.51 14.01 11.31
C VAL A 13 1.24 14.33 12.59
N LYS A 14 1.07 13.49 13.61
CA LYS A 14 1.66 13.74 14.93
C LYS A 14 3.13 13.34 15.01
N THR A 15 3.54 12.39 14.20
CA THR A 15 4.90 11.89 14.19
C THR A 15 5.43 11.87 12.78
N GLN A 16 6.74 12.01 12.64
CA GLN A 16 7.38 11.88 11.35
C GLN A 16 7.33 10.43 10.91
N LEU A 17 6.91 10.20 9.67
CA LEU A 17 6.86 8.87 9.09
C LEU A 17 8.25 8.46 8.60
N ASP A 18 8.64 7.23 8.88
CA ASP A 18 9.91 6.71 8.39
C ASP A 18 9.97 6.72 6.86
N GLY A 19 11.01 7.34 6.32
CA GLY A 19 11.19 7.42 4.89
C GLY A 19 10.34 8.45 4.17
N TYR A 20 9.57 9.25 4.90
CA TYR A 20 8.76 10.33 4.34
C TYR A 20 9.12 11.66 4.96
N ASP A 21 9.20 12.67 4.09
CA ASP A 21 9.28 14.06 4.54
C ASP A 21 7.85 14.62 4.64
N MET A 22 7.64 15.50 5.59
CA MET A 22 6.35 16.19 5.75
C MET A 22 5.89 16.90 4.47
N PRO A 23 6.77 17.61 3.74
CA PRO A 23 6.35 18.25 2.49
C PRO A 23 5.79 17.27 1.47
N MET A 24 6.29 16.03 1.39
CA MET A 24 5.77 15.04 0.46
C MET A 24 4.33 14.64 0.82
N ILE A 25 4.04 14.43 2.11
CA ILE A 25 2.70 14.08 2.57
C ILE A 25 1.72 15.22 2.31
N MET A 26 2.18 16.45 2.43
CA MET A 26 1.36 17.63 2.15
C MET A 26 1.07 17.84 0.67
N THR A 27 1.95 17.35 -0.21
CA THR A 27 1.85 17.56 -1.66
C THR A 27 0.92 16.55 -2.32
N TYR A 28 0.96 15.29 -1.88
CA TYR A 28 0.18 14.19 -2.47
C TYR A 28 -0.83 13.67 -1.45
N SER A 29 -1.97 13.19 -1.95
CA SER A 29 -2.89 12.46 -1.08
C SER A 29 -2.23 11.15 -0.64
N LEU A 30 -2.62 10.66 0.52
CA LEU A 30 -2.12 9.38 1.01
C LEU A 30 -2.57 8.23 0.12
N GLU A 31 -3.78 8.34 -0.44
CA GLU A 31 -4.32 7.36 -1.37
C GLU A 31 -3.44 7.25 -2.63
N SER A 32 -3.00 8.38 -3.15
CA SER A 32 -2.10 8.40 -4.31
C SER A 32 -0.73 7.80 -3.97
N THR A 33 -0.24 8.06 -2.77
CA THR A 33 1.02 7.49 -2.31
C THR A 33 0.93 5.96 -2.22
N ILE A 34 -0.14 5.44 -1.63
CA ILE A 34 -0.40 3.99 -1.59
C ILE A 34 -0.46 3.43 -3.01
N ALA A 35 -1.19 4.12 -3.88
CA ALA A 35 -1.38 3.67 -5.26
C ALA A 35 -0.06 3.53 -6.02
N GLU A 36 0.83 4.51 -5.89
CA GLU A 36 2.13 4.49 -6.54
C GLU A 36 3.00 3.34 -6.04
N LYS A 37 3.00 3.12 -4.74
CA LYS A 37 3.81 2.05 -4.15
C LYS A 37 3.25 0.67 -4.50
N PHE A 38 1.94 0.54 -4.52
CA PHE A 38 1.30 -0.70 -4.93
C PHE A 38 1.56 -1.01 -6.40
N ASP A 39 1.47 -0.01 -7.27
CA ASP A 39 1.82 -0.15 -8.67
C ASP A 39 3.27 -0.62 -8.85
N ALA A 40 4.19 -0.04 -8.11
CA ALA A 40 5.60 -0.43 -8.16
C ALA A 40 5.80 -1.89 -7.75
N ILE A 41 5.09 -2.35 -6.73
CA ILE A 41 5.14 -3.75 -6.30
C ILE A 41 4.58 -4.68 -7.37
N LEU A 42 3.45 -4.33 -7.97
CA LEU A 42 2.84 -5.14 -9.03
C LEU A 42 3.73 -5.24 -10.27
N GLN A 43 4.37 -4.15 -10.65
CA GLN A 43 5.21 -4.13 -11.85
C GLN A 43 6.50 -4.89 -11.71
N ARG A 44 7.07 -4.93 -10.51
CA ARG A 44 8.46 -5.36 -10.32
C ARG A 44 8.62 -6.44 -9.26
N PHE A 45 7.57 -7.18 -8.97
CA PHE A 45 7.63 -8.15 -7.88
C PHE A 45 8.75 -9.17 -8.04
N GLU A 46 9.07 -9.59 -9.26
CA GLU A 46 10.12 -10.59 -9.53
C GLU A 46 11.53 -10.02 -9.40
N LEU A 47 11.68 -8.74 -9.61
CA LEU A 47 12.98 -8.07 -9.62
C LEU A 47 13.23 -7.27 -8.36
N THR A 48 12.33 -7.38 -7.42
CA THR A 48 12.27 -6.35 -6.41
C THR A 48 13.19 -6.58 -5.22
N GLY A 49 14.00 -5.55 -4.94
CA GLY A 49 14.52 -5.27 -3.63
C GLY A 49 13.73 -4.13 -3.00
N ARG A 50 12.48 -3.90 -3.40
CA ARG A 50 11.69 -2.74 -2.99
C ARG A 50 10.98 -2.95 -1.66
N MET A 51 11.73 -3.39 -0.68
CA MET A 51 11.22 -3.66 0.66
C MET A 51 10.60 -2.41 1.27
N LYS A 52 11.13 -1.23 0.91
CA LYS A 52 10.60 0.04 1.39
C LYS A 52 9.14 0.25 0.96
N ASP A 53 8.77 -0.15 -0.25
CA ASP A 53 7.38 0.00 -0.71
C ASP A 53 6.42 -0.86 0.11
N PHE A 54 6.80 -2.08 0.43
CA PHE A 54 6.01 -2.93 1.33
C PHE A 54 5.88 -2.31 2.72
N TYR A 55 6.99 -1.86 3.26
CA TYR A 55 7.02 -1.24 4.59
C TYR A 55 6.17 0.03 4.63
N ASP A 56 6.29 0.88 3.62
CA ASP A 56 5.57 2.15 3.58
C ASP A 56 4.06 1.96 3.52
N ILE A 57 3.59 1.01 2.72
CA ILE A 57 2.16 0.69 2.68
C ILE A 57 1.70 0.19 4.06
N TYR A 58 2.45 -0.73 4.64
CA TYR A 58 2.18 -1.23 5.98
C TYR A 58 2.07 -0.08 6.98
N TYR A 59 3.09 0.79 7.00
CA TYR A 59 3.17 1.90 7.95
C TYR A 59 1.98 2.85 7.80
N LEU A 60 1.67 3.25 6.58
CA LEU A 60 0.56 4.16 6.31
C LEU A 60 -0.78 3.55 6.70
N SER A 61 -0.96 2.25 6.49
CA SER A 61 -2.20 1.57 6.89
C SER A 61 -2.39 1.54 8.42
N GLN A 62 -1.29 1.59 9.17
CA GLN A 62 -1.32 1.60 10.64
C GLN A 62 -1.54 3.01 11.20
N MET A 63 -1.21 4.03 10.43
CA MET A 63 -1.24 5.42 10.89
C MET A 63 -2.49 6.18 10.48
N PHE A 64 -3.13 5.80 9.37
CA PHE A 64 -4.22 6.57 8.79
C PHE A 64 -5.41 5.70 8.42
N ASP A 65 -6.59 6.31 8.51
CA ASP A 65 -7.82 5.71 7.99
C ASP A 65 -7.94 6.03 6.50
N PHE A 66 -8.64 5.17 5.76
CA PHE A 66 -8.84 5.35 4.34
C PHE A 66 -10.28 5.08 3.95
N ASP A 67 -10.77 5.85 2.98
CA ASP A 67 -12.05 5.60 2.35
C ASP A 67 -11.83 4.64 1.17
N GLY A 68 -12.58 3.55 1.15
CA GLY A 68 -12.43 2.51 0.13
C GLY A 68 -12.69 2.99 -1.29
N LEU A 69 -13.67 3.88 -1.47
CA LEU A 69 -13.96 4.45 -2.79
C LEU A 69 -12.79 5.25 -3.31
N GLN A 70 -12.21 6.09 -2.46
CA GLN A 70 -11.09 6.95 -2.83
C GLN A 70 -9.81 6.15 -3.07
N LEU A 71 -9.54 5.17 -2.22
CA LEU A 71 -8.36 4.33 -2.37
C LEU A 71 -8.42 3.49 -3.65
N LYS A 72 -9.57 2.90 -3.92
CA LYS A 72 -9.79 2.15 -5.16
C LYS A 72 -9.58 3.04 -6.38
N SER A 73 -10.18 4.23 -6.39
CA SER A 73 -10.02 5.19 -7.49
C SER A 73 -8.57 5.57 -7.71
N ALA A 74 -7.82 5.81 -6.65
CA ALA A 74 -6.41 6.17 -6.75
C ALA A 74 -5.60 5.02 -7.37
N ILE A 75 -5.82 3.80 -6.92
CA ILE A 75 -5.11 2.64 -7.45
C ILE A 75 -5.47 2.40 -8.91
N GLU A 76 -6.75 2.38 -9.25
CA GLU A 76 -7.18 2.20 -10.66
C GLU A 76 -6.60 3.28 -11.56
N GLY A 77 -6.65 4.53 -11.11
CA GLY A 77 -6.12 5.66 -11.88
C GLY A 77 -4.62 5.52 -12.13
N THR A 78 -3.87 5.12 -11.12
CA THR A 78 -2.42 4.94 -11.25
C THR A 78 -2.09 3.78 -12.19
N LEU A 79 -2.76 2.63 -12.03
CA LEU A 79 -2.55 1.48 -12.92
C LEU A 79 -2.82 1.84 -14.38
N ARG A 80 -3.90 2.58 -14.63
CA ARG A 80 -4.26 3.03 -15.98
C ARG A 80 -3.25 4.02 -16.52
N ASN A 81 -2.88 5.01 -15.73
CA ASN A 81 -1.96 6.07 -16.14
C ASN A 81 -0.58 5.52 -16.49
N ARG A 82 -0.12 4.54 -15.74
CA ARG A 82 1.19 3.90 -15.95
C ARG A 82 1.13 2.70 -16.89
N ARG A 83 -0.06 2.37 -17.39
CA ARG A 83 -0.28 1.24 -18.31
C ARG A 83 0.25 -0.07 -17.73
N THR A 84 0.03 -0.26 -16.43
CA THR A 84 0.46 -1.47 -15.74
C THR A 84 -0.39 -2.65 -16.20
N GLU A 85 0.27 -3.70 -16.66
CA GLU A 85 -0.41 -4.93 -17.03
C GLU A 85 -0.64 -5.78 -15.77
N TYR A 86 -1.86 -6.27 -15.61
CA TYR A 86 -2.22 -7.11 -14.48
C TYR A 86 -3.37 -8.04 -14.85
N ASP A 87 -3.48 -9.13 -14.11
CA ASP A 87 -4.62 -10.03 -14.17
C ASP A 87 -5.17 -10.27 -12.75
N LYS A 88 -6.20 -11.06 -12.64
CA LYS A 88 -6.86 -11.32 -11.36
C LYS A 88 -5.93 -11.92 -10.29
N ASP A 89 -4.87 -12.60 -10.72
CA ASP A 89 -3.94 -13.29 -9.82
C ASP A 89 -2.67 -12.48 -9.52
N SER A 90 -2.55 -11.26 -10.06
CA SER A 90 -1.34 -10.45 -9.86
C SER A 90 -1.05 -10.20 -8.39
N PHE A 91 -2.05 -9.80 -7.61
CA PHE A 91 -1.85 -9.55 -6.20
C PHE A 91 -1.57 -10.85 -5.43
N LYS A 92 -2.19 -11.94 -5.82
CA LYS A 92 -1.93 -13.25 -5.22
C LYS A 92 -0.46 -13.64 -5.37
N ARG A 93 0.12 -13.38 -6.55
CA ARG A 93 1.55 -13.63 -6.78
C ARG A 93 2.44 -12.77 -5.88
N VAL A 94 2.05 -11.51 -5.67
CA VAL A 94 2.77 -10.64 -4.73
C VAL A 94 2.70 -11.21 -3.31
N LEU A 95 1.51 -11.61 -2.87
CA LEU A 95 1.34 -12.16 -1.51
C LEU A 95 2.14 -13.46 -1.32
N ALA A 96 2.32 -14.24 -2.39
CA ALA A 96 3.11 -15.47 -2.33
C ALA A 96 4.60 -15.22 -2.09
N LEU A 97 5.08 -13.99 -2.25
CA LEU A 97 6.47 -13.64 -1.97
C LEU A 97 6.84 -13.85 -0.49
N VAL A 98 5.88 -13.98 0.38
CA VAL A 98 6.13 -14.28 1.80
C VAL A 98 6.82 -15.65 1.96
N GLU A 99 6.61 -16.56 1.01
CA GLU A 99 7.22 -17.88 1.01
C GLU A 99 8.61 -17.91 0.36
N ASP A 100 9.03 -16.80 -0.24
CA ASP A 100 10.30 -16.70 -0.96
C ASP A 100 11.44 -16.39 0.00
N GLU A 101 12.43 -17.27 0.05
CA GLU A 101 13.58 -17.12 0.95
C GLU A 101 14.40 -15.87 0.64
N ASP A 102 14.57 -15.53 -0.64
CA ASP A 102 15.30 -14.34 -1.05
C ASP A 102 14.61 -13.06 -0.54
N MET A 103 13.29 -13.04 -0.58
CA MET A 103 12.53 -11.91 -0.07
C MET A 103 12.68 -11.78 1.44
N GLN A 104 12.69 -12.90 2.15
CA GLN A 104 12.93 -12.90 3.60
C GLN A 104 14.32 -12.36 3.93
N VAL A 105 15.33 -12.75 3.15
CA VAL A 105 16.69 -12.25 3.33
C VAL A 105 16.78 -10.75 3.04
N LYS A 106 16.18 -10.30 1.94
CA LYS A 106 16.15 -8.87 1.58
C LYS A 106 15.43 -8.06 2.64
N TRP A 107 14.38 -8.60 3.20
CA TRP A 107 13.65 -7.93 4.28
C TRP A 107 14.55 -7.73 5.52
N ARG A 108 15.28 -8.75 5.92
CA ARG A 108 16.19 -8.64 7.05
C ARG A 108 17.28 -7.59 6.82
N TYR A 109 17.82 -7.49 5.61
CA TYR A 109 18.77 -6.43 5.27
C TYR A 109 18.14 -5.05 5.34
N PHE A 110 16.92 -4.93 4.81
CA PHE A 110 16.18 -3.67 4.87
C PHE A 110 15.94 -3.23 6.32
N LEU A 111 15.56 -4.14 7.19
CA LEU A 111 15.32 -3.82 8.61
C LEU A 111 16.55 -3.23 9.30
N LYS A 112 17.74 -3.59 8.87
CA LYS A 112 18.97 -3.01 9.42
C LYS A 112 19.08 -1.52 9.12
N THR A 113 18.40 -1.03 8.10
CA THR A 113 18.37 0.40 7.78
C THR A 113 17.39 1.19 8.64
N LEU A 114 16.47 0.49 9.30
CA LEU A 114 15.47 1.09 10.18
C LEU A 114 15.96 0.99 11.62
N ARG A 115 15.91 2.11 12.35
CA ARG A 115 16.53 2.18 13.67
C ARG A 115 15.81 1.42 14.78
N SER A 116 14.55 1.03 14.59
CA SER A 116 13.76 0.55 15.72
C SER A 116 12.73 -0.53 15.37
N SER A 117 12.75 -1.08 14.18
CA SER A 117 11.73 -2.01 13.76
C SER A 117 12.25 -3.44 13.72
N GLU A 118 11.55 -4.34 14.41
CA GLU A 118 11.80 -5.78 14.37
C GLU A 118 10.60 -6.51 13.79
N ILE A 119 9.90 -5.88 12.85
CA ILE A 119 8.71 -6.49 12.31
C ILE A 119 9.04 -7.50 11.21
N ASP A 120 8.45 -8.67 11.28
CA ASP A 120 8.61 -9.71 10.28
C ASP A 120 7.96 -9.36 8.96
N PHE A 121 8.57 -9.77 7.86
CA PHE A 121 7.97 -9.64 6.53
C PHE A 121 6.62 -10.35 6.48
N THR A 122 6.49 -11.50 7.12
CA THR A 122 5.23 -12.24 7.20
C THR A 122 4.12 -11.38 7.82
N GLU A 123 4.41 -10.66 8.88
CA GLU A 123 3.45 -9.77 9.54
C GLU A 123 3.04 -8.61 8.64
N VAL A 124 4.02 -8.01 7.98
CA VAL A 124 3.76 -6.94 7.02
C VAL A 124 2.83 -7.44 5.91
N MET A 125 3.11 -8.61 5.36
CA MET A 125 2.30 -9.18 4.27
C MET A 125 0.88 -9.54 4.71
N LYS A 126 0.70 -9.96 5.95
CA LYS A 126 -0.65 -10.18 6.51
C LYS A 126 -1.46 -8.90 6.55
N VAL A 127 -0.83 -7.81 6.97
CA VAL A 127 -1.50 -6.51 7.00
C VAL A 127 -1.81 -6.02 5.60
N LEU A 128 -0.86 -6.13 4.68
CA LEU A 128 -1.09 -5.75 3.28
C LEU A 128 -2.25 -6.53 2.68
N LYS A 129 -2.34 -7.81 2.97
CA LYS A 129 -3.47 -8.62 2.51
C LYS A 129 -4.79 -8.08 3.05
N ARG A 130 -4.90 -7.85 4.36
CA ARG A 130 -6.13 -7.32 4.95
C ARG A 130 -6.49 -5.96 4.39
N PHE A 131 -5.49 -5.11 4.16
CA PHE A 131 -5.70 -3.74 3.71
C PHE A 131 -6.03 -3.67 2.22
N LEU A 132 -5.29 -4.37 1.38
CA LEU A 132 -5.38 -4.22 -0.07
C LEU A 132 -6.24 -5.25 -0.79
N GLU A 133 -6.45 -6.43 -0.22
CA GLU A 133 -7.22 -7.49 -0.90
C GLU A 133 -8.66 -7.07 -1.22
N PRO A 134 -9.41 -6.44 -0.29
CA PRO A 134 -10.76 -5.99 -0.65
C PRO A 134 -10.75 -4.93 -1.75
N VAL A 135 -9.75 -4.05 -1.75
CA VAL A 135 -9.59 -3.04 -2.81
C VAL A 135 -9.31 -3.73 -4.14
N TRP A 136 -8.38 -4.68 -4.13
CA TRP A 136 -8.01 -5.44 -5.33
C TRP A 136 -9.18 -6.21 -5.90
N GLU A 137 -9.91 -6.91 -5.05
CA GLU A 137 -11.11 -7.66 -5.48
C GLU A 137 -12.16 -6.74 -6.10
N ALA A 138 -12.34 -5.54 -5.52
CA ALA A 138 -13.28 -4.57 -6.07
C ALA A 138 -12.83 -4.07 -7.45
N ILE A 139 -11.52 -3.86 -7.63
CA ILE A 139 -10.97 -3.47 -8.93
C ILE A 139 -11.22 -4.55 -9.99
N ILE A 140 -10.91 -5.80 -9.66
CA ILE A 140 -11.07 -6.91 -10.60
C ILE A 140 -12.55 -7.15 -10.93
N ALA A 141 -13.43 -7.07 -9.93
CA ALA A 141 -14.86 -7.26 -10.11
C ALA A 141 -15.57 -6.02 -10.67
N GLN A 142 -14.89 -4.91 -10.82
CA GLN A 142 -15.45 -3.64 -11.26
C GLN A 142 -16.62 -3.20 -10.38
N LYS A 143 -16.44 -3.34 -9.07
CA LYS A 143 -17.44 -2.94 -8.07
C LYS A 143 -16.91 -1.82 -7.19
N GLU A 144 -17.80 -1.09 -6.56
CA GLU A 144 -17.43 -0.08 -5.57
C GLU A 144 -17.02 -0.75 -4.27
N LEU A 145 -16.11 -0.12 -3.54
CA LEU A 145 -15.74 -0.53 -2.20
C LEU A 145 -16.27 0.51 -1.20
N SER A 146 -17.52 0.33 -0.81
CA SER A 146 -18.20 1.23 0.14
C SER A 146 -17.87 0.84 1.58
N LYS A 147 -16.58 0.96 1.92
CA LYS A 147 -16.05 0.61 3.23
C LYS A 147 -15.01 1.64 3.66
N LYS A 148 -14.72 1.65 4.94
CA LYS A 148 -13.67 2.49 5.52
C LYS A 148 -12.68 1.64 6.30
N TRP A 149 -11.40 1.91 6.08
CA TRP A 149 -10.32 1.26 6.81
C TRP A 149 -10.07 1.99 8.11
N SER A 150 -10.06 1.23 9.20
CA SER A 150 -9.69 1.74 10.52
C SER A 150 -8.24 1.38 10.80
N SER A 151 -7.39 2.38 10.94
CA SER A 151 -5.99 2.17 11.31
C SER A 151 -5.86 1.60 12.74
N VAL A 152 -6.76 1.99 13.62
CA VAL A 152 -6.76 1.53 15.02
C VAL A 152 -7.09 0.05 15.10
N ASP A 153 -8.11 -0.39 14.38
CA ASP A 153 -8.58 -1.78 14.44
C ASP A 153 -7.92 -2.69 13.40
N GLY A 154 -7.26 -2.10 12.39
CA GLY A 154 -6.60 -2.88 11.34
C GLY A 154 -7.57 -3.66 10.48
N LYS A 155 -8.74 -3.09 10.20
CA LYS A 155 -9.74 -3.77 9.36
C LYS A 155 -10.69 -2.79 8.68
N TRP A 156 -11.41 -3.30 7.69
CA TRP A 156 -12.42 -2.56 6.95
C TRP A 156 -13.79 -2.68 7.62
N TYR A 157 -14.51 -1.57 7.65
CA TYR A 157 -15.88 -1.50 8.13
C TYR A 157 -16.78 -1.00 7.02
N LYS A 158 -18.03 -1.46 7.01
CA LYS A 158 -19.03 -0.95 6.08
C LYS A 158 -19.24 0.54 6.35
N ASP A 159 -19.33 1.29 5.26
CA ASP A 159 -19.71 2.70 5.30
C ASP A 159 -21.21 2.78 5.50
N VAL A 160 -21.62 3.43 6.59
CA VAL A 160 -23.04 3.53 6.96
C VAL A 160 -23.64 4.79 6.35
#